data_17dde4b0c8dc7b248681309603f3f276
#
_entry.id   17dde4b0c8dc7b248681309603f3f276
#
_cell.length_a   1.000
_cell.length_b   1.000
_cell.length_c   1.000
_cell.angle_alpha   90.00
_cell.angle_beta   90.00
_cell.angle_gamma   90.00
#
_symmetry.space_group_name_H-M   'P 1'
#
loop_
_entity.id
_entity.type
_entity.pdbx_description
1 polymer ?
#
loop_
_entity_poly.entity_id
_entity_poly.type
_entity_poly.pdbx_seq_one_letter_code
_entity_poly.pdbx_strand_id
1 'polypeptide(L)'
;FELLHCHSAYPMPLEEANLNMIPILKKKFRCKVGYSGHESSASNVCIPAVMLGATSIERHITLNRTWYGDDQAASLEPDGLKRLVRDIRLIEKILGDGKKRVWRSEIPAQKKLRQILT
;
A
#
# COMPACT_ATOMS: atom_id res chain seq x y z
N PHE A 1 13.39 -6.92 15.17
CA PHE A 1 12.00 -6.46 15.39
C PHE A 1 11.55 -5.54 14.25
N GLU A 2 10.26 -5.38 14.13
CA GLU A 2 9.62 -4.48 13.19
C GLU A 2 8.59 -3.64 13.93
N LEU A 3 8.51 -2.36 13.61
CA LEU A 3 7.51 -1.46 14.17
C LEU A 3 6.30 -1.40 13.23
N LEU A 4 5.11 -1.31 13.81
CA LEU A 4 3.89 -1.06 13.04
C LEU A 4 3.34 0.32 13.38
N HIS A 5 3.24 1.19 12.36
CA HIS A 5 2.51 2.44 12.51
C HIS A 5 1.01 2.13 12.57
N CYS A 6 0.34 2.63 13.58
CA CYS A 6 -1.03 2.25 13.91
C CYS A 6 -1.80 3.42 14.52
N HIS A 7 -3.11 3.43 14.28
CA HIS A 7 -4.06 4.35 14.93
C HIS A 7 -5.10 3.52 15.68
N SER A 8 -5.44 3.91 16.89
CA SER A 8 -6.23 3.07 17.80
C SER A 8 -7.74 3.22 17.66
N ALA A 9 -8.25 4.09 16.79
CA ALA A 9 -9.69 4.19 16.54
C ALA A 9 -10.19 3.16 15.54
N TYR A 10 -11.39 2.63 15.74
CA TYR A 10 -12.06 1.64 14.90
C TYR A 10 -13.47 2.11 14.54
N PRO A 11 -13.77 2.56 13.31
CA PRO A 11 -12.80 2.79 12.23
C PRO A 11 -11.96 4.05 12.46
N MET A 12 -10.79 4.08 11.85
CA MET A 12 -9.90 5.25 11.89
C MET A 12 -10.37 6.30 10.88
N PRO A 13 -10.45 7.60 11.27
CA PRO A 13 -10.65 8.67 10.30
C PRO A 13 -9.45 8.76 9.34
N LEU A 14 -9.71 8.91 8.04
CA LEU A 14 -8.65 8.89 7.03
C LEU A 14 -7.62 10.01 7.21
N GLU A 15 -8.06 11.20 7.60
CA GLU A 15 -7.20 12.36 7.83
C GLU A 15 -6.23 12.18 9.00
N GLU A 16 -6.45 11.16 9.84
CA GLU A 16 -5.59 10.84 10.98
C GLU A 16 -4.59 9.73 10.69
N ALA A 17 -4.56 9.19 9.48
CA ALA A 17 -3.68 8.09 9.10
C ALA A 17 -2.19 8.43 9.25
N ASN A 18 -1.81 9.66 8.92
CA ASN A 18 -0.45 10.19 9.08
C ASN A 18 0.64 9.21 8.60
N LEU A 19 0.49 8.69 7.39
CA LEU A 19 1.40 7.68 6.82
C LEU A 19 2.83 8.17 6.64
N ASN A 20 3.05 9.48 6.63
CA ASN A 20 4.39 10.05 6.59
C ASN A 20 5.23 9.66 7.81
N MET A 21 4.61 9.14 8.86
CA MET A 21 5.34 8.57 9.99
C MET A 21 6.14 7.32 9.62
N ILE A 22 5.76 6.60 8.57
CA ILE A 22 6.45 5.37 8.17
C ILE A 22 7.93 5.62 7.85
N PRO A 23 8.28 6.49 6.89
CA PRO A 23 9.70 6.78 6.64
C PRO A 23 10.41 7.45 7.84
N ILE A 24 9.70 8.24 8.62
CA ILE A 24 10.27 8.88 9.82
C ILE A 24 10.68 7.82 10.86
N LEU A 25 9.80 6.87 11.13
CA LEU A 25 10.09 5.77 12.07
C LEU A 25 11.24 4.89 11.57
N LYS A 26 11.26 4.58 10.25
CA LYS A 26 12.36 3.80 9.65
C LYS A 26 13.72 4.48 9.88
N LYS A 27 13.79 5.77 9.63
CA LYS A 27 15.02 6.54 9.80
C LYS A 27 15.42 6.66 11.26
N LYS A 28 14.45 6.93 12.14
CA LYS A 28 14.71 7.15 13.59
C LYS A 28 15.19 5.87 14.29
N PHE A 29 14.52 4.75 14.03
CA PHE A 29 14.78 3.49 14.74
C PHE A 29 15.64 2.51 13.93
N ARG A 30 15.96 2.83 12.68
CA ARG A 30 16.79 1.99 11.78
C ARG A 30 16.30 0.55 11.72
N CYS A 31 15.00 0.37 11.55
CA CYS A 31 14.34 -0.94 11.47
C CYS A 31 13.27 -0.93 10.38
N LYS A 32 12.75 -2.11 10.07
CA LYS A 32 11.58 -2.24 9.21
C LYS A 32 10.37 -1.64 9.91
N VAL A 33 9.49 -1.00 9.14
CA VAL A 33 8.24 -0.43 9.62
C VAL A 33 7.11 -0.87 8.71
N GLY A 34 6.08 -1.44 9.29
CA GLY A 34 4.85 -1.79 8.63
C GLY A 34 3.71 -0.85 9.00
N TYR A 35 2.52 -1.16 8.53
CA TYR A 35 1.30 -0.43 8.81
C TYR A 35 0.21 -1.36 9.30
N SER A 36 -0.42 -1.02 10.42
CA SER A 36 -1.58 -1.72 10.96
C SER A 36 -2.81 -0.85 10.76
N GLY A 37 -3.71 -1.26 9.87
CA GLY A 37 -4.82 -0.44 9.40
C GLY A 37 -6.14 -0.74 10.10
N HIS A 38 -6.85 0.31 10.50
CA HIS A 38 -8.15 0.25 11.16
C HIS A 38 -9.21 1.11 10.46
N GLU A 39 -8.91 1.61 9.26
CA GLU A 39 -9.84 2.32 8.41
C GLU A 39 -10.78 1.35 7.68
N SER A 40 -11.95 1.86 7.26
CA SER A 40 -12.93 1.06 6.52
C SER A 40 -12.52 0.80 5.08
N SER A 41 -11.67 1.66 4.50
CA SER A 41 -11.22 1.57 3.10
C SER A 41 -9.76 1.16 3.04
N ALA A 42 -9.51 -0.15 3.06
CA ALA A 42 -8.17 -0.71 3.15
C ALA A 42 -7.22 -0.26 2.03
N SER A 43 -7.67 -0.33 0.77
CA SER A 43 -6.82 -0.02 -0.39
C SER A 43 -6.35 1.42 -0.41
N ASN A 44 -7.22 2.36 0.00
CA ASN A 44 -6.90 3.79 -0.02
C ASN A 44 -5.78 4.18 0.94
N VAL A 45 -5.51 3.38 1.95
CA VAL A 45 -4.50 3.68 2.97
C VAL A 45 -3.34 2.67 2.90
N CYS A 46 -3.63 1.39 2.74
CA CYS A 46 -2.59 0.36 2.67
C CYS A 46 -1.68 0.51 1.44
N ILE A 47 -2.22 0.88 0.28
CA ILE A 47 -1.41 1.09 -0.92
C ILE A 47 -0.44 2.26 -0.75
N PRO A 48 -0.87 3.46 -0.33
CA PRO A 48 0.07 4.54 -0.01
C PRO A 48 1.10 4.15 1.07
N ALA A 49 0.70 3.36 2.08
CA ALA A 49 1.63 2.88 3.10
C ALA A 49 2.76 2.05 2.48
N VAL A 50 2.43 1.14 1.56
CA VAL A 50 3.43 0.35 0.82
C VAL A 50 4.34 1.26 0.00
N MET A 51 3.78 2.25 -0.68
CA MET A 51 4.55 3.22 -1.47
C MET A 51 5.51 4.04 -0.63
N LEU A 52 5.17 4.31 0.62
CA LEU A 52 6.04 5.01 1.58
C LEU A 52 7.04 4.07 2.27
N GLY A 53 7.05 2.81 1.89
CA GLY A 53 8.06 1.85 2.34
C GLY A 53 7.62 0.92 3.47
N ALA A 54 6.32 0.78 3.72
CA ALA A 54 5.83 -0.23 4.66
C ALA A 54 6.25 -1.63 4.18
N THR A 55 6.85 -2.40 5.08
CA THR A 55 7.35 -3.74 4.78
C THR A 55 6.37 -4.84 5.17
N SER A 56 5.33 -4.49 5.91
CA SER A 56 4.22 -5.39 6.25
C SER A 56 2.93 -4.58 6.40
N ILE A 57 1.82 -5.25 6.15
CA ILE A 57 0.48 -4.70 6.34
C ILE A 57 -0.28 -5.65 7.24
N GLU A 58 -0.85 -5.12 8.31
CA GLU A 58 -1.70 -5.86 9.24
C GLU A 58 -3.13 -5.34 9.14
N ARG A 59 -4.08 -6.25 9.03
CA ARG A 59 -5.51 -5.92 8.95
C ARG A 59 -6.32 -6.91 9.74
N HIS A 60 -7.39 -6.44 10.39
CA HIS A 60 -8.44 -7.30 10.89
C HIS A 60 -9.19 -7.93 9.72
N ILE A 61 -9.65 -9.16 9.90
CA ILE A 61 -10.46 -9.89 8.91
C ILE A 61 -11.78 -10.33 9.54
N THR A 62 -12.82 -10.44 8.72
CA THR A 62 -14.13 -10.94 9.13
C THR A 62 -14.80 -11.64 7.95
N LEU A 63 -15.71 -12.55 8.23
CA LEU A 63 -16.57 -13.13 7.20
C LEU A 63 -17.69 -12.20 6.77
N ASN A 64 -18.11 -11.28 7.67
CA ASN A 64 -19.18 -10.32 7.37
C ASN A 64 -18.99 -9.05 8.20
N ARG A 65 -18.75 -7.92 7.53
CA ARG A 65 -18.54 -6.60 8.16
C ARG A 65 -19.78 -6.06 8.87
N THR A 66 -20.97 -6.59 8.59
CA THR A 66 -22.20 -6.15 9.24
C THR A 66 -22.48 -6.87 10.56
N TRP A 67 -21.65 -7.86 10.92
CA TRP A 67 -21.78 -8.56 12.18
C TRP A 67 -21.51 -7.63 13.37
N TYR A 68 -22.05 -8.02 14.52
CA TYR A 68 -21.88 -7.27 15.75
C TYR A 68 -20.44 -7.36 16.26
N GLY A 69 -19.87 -6.21 16.64
CA GLY A 69 -18.51 -6.12 17.17
C GLY A 69 -17.83 -4.81 16.76
N ASP A 70 -16.95 -4.29 17.61
CA ASP A 70 -16.36 -2.96 17.44
C ASP A 70 -15.46 -2.87 16.20
N ASP A 71 -14.76 -3.95 15.84
CA ASP A 71 -13.79 -3.97 14.73
C ASP A 71 -14.38 -4.45 13.41
N GLN A 72 -15.64 -4.89 13.35
CA GLN A 72 -16.19 -5.50 12.13
C GLN A 72 -16.18 -4.54 10.93
N ALA A 73 -16.54 -3.28 11.17
CA ALA A 73 -16.58 -2.26 10.11
C ALA A 73 -15.20 -1.92 9.55
N ALA A 74 -14.14 -2.07 10.33
CA ALA A 74 -12.76 -1.83 9.94
C ALA A 74 -12.05 -3.09 9.44
N SER A 75 -12.75 -4.24 9.40
CA SER A 75 -12.18 -5.52 8.99
C SER A 75 -12.37 -5.78 7.49
N LEU A 76 -11.49 -6.60 6.92
CA LEU A 76 -11.60 -7.06 5.54
C LEU A 76 -12.41 -8.36 5.47
N GLU A 77 -13.34 -8.43 4.53
CA GLU A 77 -13.97 -9.68 4.12
C GLU A 77 -13.04 -10.44 3.16
N PRO A 78 -13.25 -11.76 2.91
CA PRO A 78 -12.32 -12.55 2.10
C PRO A 78 -12.01 -11.96 0.71
N ASP A 79 -13.00 -11.45 -0.01
CA ASP A 79 -12.80 -10.84 -1.33
C ASP A 79 -11.99 -9.54 -1.24
N GLY A 80 -12.22 -8.76 -0.19
CA GLY A 80 -11.45 -7.54 0.09
C GLY A 80 -10.00 -7.84 0.38
N LEU A 81 -9.72 -8.89 1.15
CA LEU A 81 -8.37 -9.34 1.42
C LEU A 81 -7.65 -9.80 0.15
N LYS A 82 -8.31 -10.57 -0.69
CA LYS A 82 -7.78 -11.00 -2.00
C LYS A 82 -7.39 -9.81 -2.87
N ARG A 83 -8.29 -8.82 -2.99
CA ARG A 83 -8.04 -7.61 -3.77
C ARG A 83 -6.87 -6.81 -3.21
N LEU A 84 -6.79 -6.66 -1.89
CA LEU A 84 -5.70 -5.93 -1.25
C LEU A 84 -4.34 -6.58 -1.54
N VAL A 85 -4.23 -7.90 -1.37
CA VAL A 85 -2.99 -8.64 -1.66
C VAL A 85 -2.61 -8.49 -3.13
N ARG A 86 -3.57 -8.69 -4.04
CA ARG A 86 -3.35 -8.52 -5.49
C ARG A 86 -2.82 -7.12 -5.81
N ASP A 87 -3.44 -6.09 -5.26
CA ASP A 87 -3.08 -4.70 -5.54
C ASP A 87 -1.71 -4.35 -4.97
N ILE A 88 -1.37 -4.84 -3.78
CA ILE A 88 -0.03 -4.66 -3.20
C ILE A 88 1.02 -5.30 -4.08
N ARG A 89 0.83 -6.55 -4.53
CA ARG A 89 1.78 -7.23 -5.43
C ARG A 89 1.94 -6.51 -6.75
N LEU A 90 0.85 -5.95 -7.27
CA LEU A 90 0.87 -5.16 -8.50
C LEU A 90 1.67 -3.87 -8.32
N ILE A 91 1.48 -3.16 -7.21
CA ILE A 91 2.22 -1.94 -6.89
C ILE A 91 3.72 -2.20 -6.77
N GLU A 92 4.14 -3.29 -6.15
CA GLU A 92 5.56 -3.68 -6.08
C GLU A 92 6.19 -3.76 -7.48
N LYS A 93 5.48 -4.33 -8.45
CA LYS A 93 5.94 -4.40 -9.84
C LYS A 93 5.99 -3.03 -10.51
N ILE A 94 4.98 -2.19 -10.27
CA ILE A 94 4.86 -0.86 -10.88
C ILE A 94 5.96 0.08 -10.39
N LEU A 95 6.33 0.01 -9.12
CA LEU A 95 7.35 0.89 -8.54
C LEU A 95 8.73 0.68 -9.16
N GLY A 96 9.08 -0.53 -9.54
CA GLY A 96 10.36 -0.84 -10.16
C GLY A 96 11.56 -0.55 -9.27
N ASP A 97 12.73 -0.43 -9.89
CA ASP A 97 14.01 -0.21 -9.20
C ASP A 97 14.51 1.25 -9.25
N GLY A 98 13.75 2.14 -9.92
CA GLY A 98 14.12 3.54 -10.05
C GLY A 98 15.23 3.83 -11.05
N LYS A 99 15.70 2.84 -11.80
CA LYS A 99 16.72 3.03 -12.83
C LYS A 99 16.07 3.27 -14.18
N LYS A 100 16.38 4.40 -14.81
CA LYS A 100 15.84 4.73 -16.13
C LYS A 100 16.54 3.89 -17.20
N ARG A 101 15.75 3.27 -18.05
CA ARG A 101 16.22 2.48 -19.19
C ARG A 101 15.20 2.50 -20.33
N VAL A 102 15.64 2.14 -21.52
CA VAL A 102 14.73 1.89 -22.64
C VAL A 102 14.41 0.39 -22.67
N TRP A 103 13.14 0.07 -22.50
CA TRP A 103 12.67 -1.31 -22.51
C TRP A 103 12.56 -1.84 -23.95
N ARG A 104 12.75 -3.15 -24.12
CA ARG A 104 12.60 -3.78 -25.44
C ARG A 104 11.25 -3.47 -26.08
N SER A 105 10.17 -3.41 -25.29
CA SER A 105 8.82 -3.10 -25.76
C SER A 105 8.67 -1.66 -26.28
N GLU A 106 9.56 -0.75 -25.90
CA GLU A 106 9.52 0.66 -26.33
C GLU A 106 10.22 0.88 -27.69
N ILE A 107 11.09 -0.04 -28.12
CA ILE A 107 11.93 0.15 -29.30
C ILE A 107 11.14 0.45 -30.58
N PRO A 108 10.06 -0.28 -30.92
CA PRO A 108 9.27 0.03 -32.12
C PRO A 108 8.68 1.44 -32.10
N ALA A 109 8.10 1.86 -30.97
CA ALA A 109 7.52 3.22 -30.83
C ALA A 109 8.61 4.29 -30.86
N GLN A 110 9.75 4.05 -30.25
CA GLN A 110 10.87 4.99 -30.24
C GLN A 110 11.40 5.26 -31.65
N LYS A 111 11.57 4.21 -32.47
CA LYS A 111 11.98 4.36 -33.87
C LYS A 111 10.98 5.17 -34.66
N LYS A 112 9.69 4.88 -34.51
CA LYS A 112 8.62 5.59 -35.21
C LYS A 112 8.59 7.08 -34.86
N LEU A 113 8.69 7.42 -33.58
CA LEU A 113 8.67 8.82 -33.12
C LEU A 113 9.91 9.59 -33.58
N ARG A 114 11.09 8.99 -33.58
CA ARG A 114 12.31 9.62 -34.09
C ARG A 114 12.22 9.93 -35.58
N GLN A 115 11.59 9.08 -36.38
CA GLN A 115 11.37 9.33 -37.81
C GLN A 115 10.48 10.55 -38.05
N ILE A 116 9.54 10.85 -37.14
CA ILE A 116 8.67 12.01 -37.24
C ILE A 116 9.41 13.30 -36.90
N LEU A 117 10.41 13.23 -36.02
CA LEU A 117 11.18 14.38 -35.55
C LEU A 117 12.37 14.74 -36.44
N THR A 118 12.74 13.87 -37.35
CA THR A 118 13.79 14.12 -38.36
C THR A 118 13.21 14.48 -39.71
#